data_ba60f700c7c14c38ca88a065081bbc18
#
_entry.id   ba60f700c7c14c38ca88a065081bbc18
#
_cell.length_a   1.000
_cell.length_b   1.000
_cell.length_c   1.000
_cell.angle_alpha   90.00
_cell.angle_beta   90.00
_cell.angle_gamma   90.00
#
_symmetry.space_group_name_H-M   'P 1'
#
loop_
_entity.id
_entity.type
_entity.pdbx_description
1 polymer ?
#
loop_
_entity_poly.entity_id
_entity_poly.type
_entity_poly.pdbx_seq_one_letter_code
_entity_poly.pdbx_strand_id
1 'polypeptide(L)'
;MAVTTSGGVKRGARSQLAEYRRKRDFTRTAEPSGDKTSASTRPGRLGFVIQKHAASRLHFDLRLELDGVMKSWAVPKGPSLDPSVKRLAMQVEDHPIDYNTFEGTIPKGEYGGGTVMLWDRGTYSADAAPSAEEEEDAIRDGLKRGDLKITFHGERLHGSFALIRMKFSRDRSSSSKPQWLLIKHRDEFATEEDVVADNMTSVDSGRTMEAIASGKSRVWNSNREPKAKASASTRIASTRKVSSRPASGATSVAKSFPASLEPMYASVGSEIPEEGWTFEPKYDGIRVLAYATATDVKLMTRNGKDKAAQFPEIVASLKKLAAQTKRSLVLDGEIVALMDGEPARFQELQRRMHVKQLQVIERHSS
;
A
#
# COMPACT_ATOMS: atom_id res chain seq x y z
N MET A 1 -38.16 -16.08 -26.87
CA MET A 1 -37.85 -17.00 -25.76
C MET A 1 -37.01 -16.25 -24.77
N ALA A 2 -37.54 -16.01 -23.58
CA ALA A 2 -36.91 -15.13 -22.58
C ALA A 2 -35.87 -15.93 -21.78
N VAL A 3 -34.69 -15.36 -21.68
CA VAL A 3 -33.52 -15.96 -21.01
C VAL A 3 -33.63 -15.76 -19.50
N THR A 4 -33.80 -16.85 -18.79
CA THR A 4 -33.73 -16.95 -17.33
C THR A 4 -32.30 -17.30 -16.91
N THR A 5 -31.36 -16.30 -16.81
CA THR A 5 -30.02 -16.55 -16.36
C THR A 5 -29.63 -15.86 -15.02
N SER A 6 -30.49 -15.00 -14.47
CA SER A 6 -30.15 -14.23 -13.25
C SER A 6 -30.24 -15.03 -11.93
N GLY A 7 -30.93 -16.16 -11.89
CA GLY A 7 -31.13 -16.95 -10.66
C GLY A 7 -30.02 -17.94 -10.32
N GLY A 8 -29.30 -18.44 -11.32
CA GLY A 8 -28.24 -19.45 -11.14
C GLY A 8 -26.95 -18.87 -10.56
N VAL A 9 -26.53 -17.69 -11.02
CA VAL A 9 -25.34 -16.99 -10.56
C VAL A 9 -25.46 -16.59 -9.07
N LYS A 10 -26.64 -16.15 -8.64
CA LYS A 10 -26.89 -15.75 -7.23
C LYS A 10 -26.79 -16.90 -6.23
N ARG A 11 -27.19 -18.12 -6.63
CA ARG A 11 -27.07 -19.32 -5.77
C ARG A 11 -25.61 -19.79 -5.68
N GLY A 12 -24.87 -19.74 -6.78
CA GLY A 12 -23.46 -20.09 -6.84
C GLY A 12 -22.58 -19.21 -5.94
N ALA A 13 -22.70 -17.88 -6.05
CA ALA A 13 -21.94 -16.92 -5.24
C ALA A 13 -22.20 -17.07 -3.73
N ARG A 14 -23.45 -17.32 -3.31
CA ARG A 14 -23.77 -17.55 -1.90
C ARG A 14 -23.09 -18.77 -1.29
N SER A 15 -22.97 -19.85 -2.05
CA SER A 15 -22.29 -21.08 -1.58
C SER A 15 -20.78 -20.88 -1.50
N GLN A 16 -20.18 -20.11 -2.41
CA GLN A 16 -18.75 -19.80 -2.40
C GLN A 16 -18.35 -18.93 -1.20
N LEU A 17 -19.25 -18.10 -0.67
CA LEU A 17 -19.02 -17.26 0.52
C LEU A 17 -19.31 -17.96 1.85
N ALA A 18 -19.62 -19.24 1.86
CA ALA A 18 -19.97 -19.96 3.08
C ALA A 18 -18.81 -19.97 4.11
N GLU A 19 -17.56 -20.20 3.65
CA GLU A 19 -16.39 -20.17 4.51
C GLU A 19 -16.07 -18.77 5.03
N TYR A 20 -16.20 -17.75 4.20
CA TYR A 20 -16.04 -16.35 4.56
C TYR A 20 -16.99 -15.97 5.72
N ARG A 21 -18.28 -16.32 5.58
CA ARG A 21 -19.30 -16.01 6.59
C ARG A 21 -19.11 -16.80 7.88
N ARG A 22 -18.71 -18.07 7.80
CA ARG A 22 -18.47 -18.91 8.96
C ARG A 22 -17.35 -18.37 9.88
N LYS A 23 -16.40 -17.64 9.33
CA LYS A 23 -15.23 -17.11 10.05
C LYS A 23 -15.47 -15.73 10.67
N ARG A 24 -16.61 -15.07 10.42
CA ARG A 24 -16.84 -13.67 10.81
C ARG A 24 -18.11 -13.49 11.61
N ASP A 25 -18.05 -12.58 12.56
CA ASP A 25 -19.22 -12.07 13.28
C ASP A 25 -19.51 -10.63 12.80
N PHE A 26 -20.47 -10.50 11.89
CA PHE A 26 -20.84 -9.21 11.28
C PHE A 26 -21.55 -8.25 12.24
N THR A 27 -21.82 -8.65 13.47
CA THR A 27 -22.26 -7.73 14.52
C THR A 27 -21.09 -6.97 15.14
N ARG A 28 -19.87 -7.50 15.00
CA ARG A 28 -18.64 -7.02 15.63
C ARG A 28 -17.64 -6.41 14.64
N THR A 29 -17.74 -6.75 13.38
CA THR A 29 -16.88 -6.21 12.31
C THR A 29 -17.65 -5.32 11.34
N ALA A 30 -16.98 -4.32 10.79
CA ALA A 30 -17.53 -3.48 9.71
C ALA A 30 -17.39 -4.12 8.32
N GLU A 31 -16.82 -5.33 8.22
CA GLU A 31 -16.65 -6.03 6.96
C GLU A 31 -18.00 -6.32 6.27
N PRO A 32 -18.07 -6.28 4.92
CA PRO A 32 -19.30 -6.60 4.18
C PRO A 32 -19.72 -8.05 4.38
N SER A 33 -20.99 -8.29 4.71
CA SER A 33 -21.54 -9.66 4.85
C SER A 33 -21.69 -10.40 3.52
N GLY A 34 -21.72 -9.67 2.39
CA GLY A 34 -22.00 -10.21 1.06
C GLY A 34 -23.46 -10.65 0.86
N ASP A 35 -24.40 -10.12 1.66
CA ASP A 35 -25.83 -10.41 1.50
C ASP A 35 -26.44 -9.64 0.33
N LYS A 36 -25.90 -8.47 0.03
CA LYS A 36 -26.26 -7.69 -1.15
C LYS A 36 -25.39 -8.18 -2.31
N THR A 37 -26.00 -8.64 -3.37
CA THR A 37 -25.27 -8.93 -4.62
C THR A 37 -24.95 -7.59 -5.28
N SER A 38 -23.74 -7.07 -5.00
CA SER A 38 -23.23 -5.94 -5.77
C SER A 38 -22.87 -6.44 -7.17
N ALA A 39 -23.39 -5.77 -8.18
CA ALA A 39 -22.93 -5.98 -9.53
C ALA A 39 -21.47 -5.49 -9.64
N SER A 40 -20.71 -6.06 -10.57
CA SER A 40 -19.39 -5.55 -10.93
C SER A 40 -19.42 -4.02 -11.04
N THR A 41 -18.44 -3.35 -10.47
CA THR A 41 -18.36 -1.89 -10.50
C THR A 41 -18.15 -1.33 -11.91
N ARG A 42 -17.82 -2.20 -12.87
CA ARG A 42 -17.63 -1.86 -14.29
C ARG A 42 -18.24 -2.92 -15.19
N PRO A 43 -19.43 -2.66 -15.81
CA PRO A 43 -20.07 -3.61 -16.70
C PRO A 43 -19.13 -4.08 -17.81
N GLY A 44 -19.02 -5.40 -17.99
CA GLY A 44 -18.23 -6.03 -19.05
C GLY A 44 -16.71 -6.10 -18.79
N ARG A 45 -16.24 -5.82 -17.57
CA ARG A 45 -14.83 -6.01 -17.18
C ARG A 45 -14.72 -6.54 -15.76
N LEU A 46 -13.85 -7.53 -15.56
CA LEU A 46 -13.58 -8.09 -14.25
C LEU A 46 -12.72 -7.14 -13.40
N GLY A 47 -13.14 -6.94 -12.15
CA GLY A 47 -12.44 -6.08 -11.21
C GLY A 47 -11.34 -6.82 -10.45
N PHE A 48 -10.31 -6.08 -10.04
CA PHE A 48 -9.37 -6.54 -9.01
C PHE A 48 -9.12 -5.48 -7.96
N VAL A 49 -8.67 -5.93 -6.80
CA VAL A 49 -8.17 -5.08 -5.73
C VAL A 49 -6.98 -5.72 -5.05
N ILE A 50 -6.05 -4.90 -4.61
CA ILE A 50 -5.00 -5.29 -3.68
C ILE A 50 -5.15 -4.47 -2.42
N GLN A 51 -5.28 -5.15 -1.29
CA GLN A 51 -5.40 -4.52 0.02
C GLN A 51 -4.16 -4.80 0.85
N LYS A 52 -3.48 -3.74 1.32
CA LYS A 52 -2.41 -3.85 2.31
C LYS A 52 -3.03 -4.07 3.68
N HIS A 53 -2.69 -5.17 4.32
CA HIS A 53 -3.33 -5.62 5.54
C HIS A 53 -2.31 -5.80 6.67
N ALA A 54 -2.41 -4.95 7.68
CA ALA A 54 -1.60 -5.02 8.90
C ALA A 54 -2.34 -5.85 9.97
N ALA A 55 -2.43 -7.18 9.73
CA ALA A 55 -2.95 -8.15 10.70
C ALA A 55 -1.83 -8.60 11.67
N SER A 56 -1.81 -9.85 12.13
CA SER A 56 -0.72 -10.42 12.93
C SER A 56 0.65 -10.30 12.24
N ARG A 57 0.65 -10.35 10.91
CA ARG A 57 1.79 -10.03 10.04
C ARG A 57 1.31 -9.19 8.88
N LEU A 58 2.12 -8.19 8.49
CA LEU A 58 1.83 -7.40 7.30
C LEU A 58 1.86 -8.28 6.05
N HIS A 59 0.82 -8.19 5.25
CA HIS A 59 0.70 -8.85 3.94
C HIS A 59 -0.17 -8.04 3.01
N PHE A 60 -0.30 -8.50 1.76
CA PHE A 60 -1.16 -7.91 0.75
C PHE A 60 -2.16 -8.95 0.29
N ASP A 61 -3.44 -8.61 0.31
CA ASP A 61 -4.50 -9.45 -0.21
C ASP A 61 -4.78 -9.10 -1.67
N LEU A 62 -4.42 -10.00 -2.59
CA LEU A 62 -4.82 -9.93 -3.99
C LEU A 62 -6.20 -10.55 -4.13
N ARG A 63 -7.13 -9.84 -4.76
CA ARG A 63 -8.49 -10.30 -5.01
C ARG A 63 -8.87 -10.07 -6.46
N LEU A 64 -9.37 -11.13 -7.12
CA LEU A 64 -9.78 -11.16 -8.52
C LEU A 64 -11.27 -11.50 -8.59
N GLU A 65 -12.06 -10.66 -9.22
CA GLU A 65 -13.49 -10.89 -9.45
C GLU A 65 -13.69 -12.04 -10.44
N LEU A 66 -14.46 -13.06 -10.03
CA LEU A 66 -14.89 -14.15 -10.90
C LEU A 66 -16.13 -14.83 -10.30
N ASP A 67 -17.09 -15.20 -11.13
CA ASP A 67 -18.31 -15.92 -10.69
C ASP A 67 -19.09 -15.20 -9.58
N GLY A 68 -19.07 -13.87 -9.57
CA GLY A 68 -19.78 -13.03 -8.59
C GLY A 68 -19.17 -12.98 -7.19
N VAL A 69 -17.90 -13.40 -7.03
CA VAL A 69 -17.11 -13.31 -5.81
C VAL A 69 -15.69 -12.84 -6.13
N MET A 70 -14.93 -12.53 -5.10
CA MET A 70 -13.50 -12.18 -5.20
C MET A 70 -12.64 -13.39 -4.81
N LYS A 71 -12.03 -14.05 -5.81
CA LYS A 71 -11.00 -15.07 -5.60
C LYS A 71 -9.81 -14.42 -4.94
N SER A 72 -9.31 -14.97 -3.82
CA SER A 72 -8.41 -14.23 -2.93
C SER A 72 -7.14 -14.97 -2.58
N TRP A 73 -6.01 -14.23 -2.53
CA TRP A 73 -4.69 -14.73 -2.12
C TRP A 73 -4.01 -13.73 -1.18
N ALA A 74 -3.44 -14.23 -0.09
CA ALA A 74 -2.54 -13.47 0.76
C ALA A 74 -1.11 -13.54 0.21
N VAL A 75 -0.50 -12.40 -0.07
CA VAL A 75 0.85 -12.23 -0.60
C VAL A 75 1.73 -11.57 0.47
N PRO A 76 2.55 -12.33 1.23
CA PRO A 76 3.24 -11.80 2.42
C PRO A 76 4.20 -10.65 2.16
N LYS A 77 4.83 -10.60 0.99
CA LYS A 77 5.77 -9.53 0.61
C LYS A 77 5.19 -8.52 -0.39
N GLY A 78 3.88 -8.65 -0.69
CA GLY A 78 3.24 -7.86 -1.75
C GLY A 78 3.67 -8.24 -3.17
N PRO A 79 3.08 -7.60 -4.20
CA PRO A 79 3.46 -7.82 -5.59
C PRO A 79 4.86 -7.28 -5.88
N SER A 80 5.43 -7.68 -7.03
CA SER A 80 6.68 -7.12 -7.56
C SER A 80 6.51 -6.88 -9.05
N LEU A 81 7.09 -5.79 -9.56
CA LEU A 81 7.19 -5.51 -10.99
C LEU A 81 8.48 -6.08 -11.61
N ASP A 82 9.35 -6.68 -10.80
CA ASP A 82 10.56 -7.35 -11.25
C ASP A 82 10.26 -8.80 -11.67
N PRO A 83 10.46 -9.16 -12.97
CA PRO A 83 10.22 -10.51 -13.48
C PRO A 83 11.13 -11.60 -12.89
N SER A 84 12.24 -11.24 -12.26
CA SER A 84 13.13 -12.19 -11.57
C SER A 84 12.58 -12.60 -10.21
N VAL A 85 11.65 -11.83 -9.64
CA VAL A 85 11.10 -12.02 -8.30
C VAL A 85 9.82 -12.85 -8.34
N LYS A 86 9.81 -13.96 -7.61
CA LYS A 86 8.63 -14.81 -7.41
C LYS A 86 8.03 -14.52 -6.03
N ARG A 87 6.78 -14.07 -6.00
CA ARG A 87 6.06 -13.79 -4.75
C ARG A 87 5.15 -14.94 -4.37
N LEU A 88 5.31 -15.48 -3.16
CA LEU A 88 4.37 -16.45 -2.61
C LEU A 88 2.98 -15.82 -2.50
N ALA A 89 1.95 -16.50 -2.98
CA ALA A 89 0.55 -16.14 -2.86
C ALA A 89 -0.23 -17.34 -2.30
N MET A 90 -0.74 -17.20 -1.07
CA MET A 90 -1.47 -18.25 -0.38
C MET A 90 -2.95 -18.08 -0.65
N GLN A 91 -3.59 -19.04 -1.31
CA GLN A 91 -5.02 -18.97 -1.58
C GLN A 91 -5.80 -19.01 -0.26
N VAL A 92 -6.76 -18.10 -0.13
CA VAL A 92 -7.65 -17.99 1.03
C VAL A 92 -9.10 -18.13 0.58
N GLU A 93 -10.06 -17.99 1.49
CA GLU A 93 -11.48 -18.03 1.16
C GLU A 93 -11.88 -16.90 0.20
N ASP A 94 -12.91 -17.17 -0.61
CA ASP A 94 -13.53 -16.16 -1.48
C ASP A 94 -14.19 -15.05 -0.65
N HIS A 95 -14.12 -13.81 -1.13
CA HIS A 95 -14.71 -12.64 -0.48
C HIS A 95 -15.85 -12.06 -1.31
N PRO A 96 -16.78 -11.31 -0.70
CA PRO A 96 -17.84 -10.61 -1.46
C PRO A 96 -17.25 -9.47 -2.30
N ILE A 97 -17.91 -9.14 -3.42
CA ILE A 97 -17.49 -8.03 -4.30
C ILE A 97 -17.43 -6.70 -3.53
N ASP A 98 -18.35 -6.48 -2.59
CA ASP A 98 -18.37 -5.28 -1.75
C ASP A 98 -17.07 -5.07 -0.95
N TYR A 99 -16.27 -6.12 -0.78
CA TYR A 99 -14.97 -6.03 -0.10
C TYR A 99 -13.95 -5.20 -0.88
N ASN A 100 -14.20 -4.97 -2.19
CA ASN A 100 -13.32 -4.16 -3.05
C ASN A 100 -13.21 -2.69 -2.62
N THR A 101 -14.17 -2.21 -1.85
CA THR A 101 -14.19 -0.85 -1.32
C THR A 101 -13.94 -0.79 0.18
N PHE A 102 -13.65 -1.93 0.81
CA PHE A 102 -13.43 -1.98 2.24
C PHE A 102 -12.04 -1.43 2.60
N GLU A 103 -12.04 -0.35 3.38
CA GLU A 103 -10.88 0.24 4.03
C GLU A 103 -11.23 0.58 5.48
N GLY A 104 -10.43 0.13 6.42
CA GLY A 104 -10.72 0.36 7.84
C GLY A 104 -9.97 -0.61 8.76
N THR A 105 -10.40 -0.65 10.02
CA THR A 105 -9.82 -1.54 11.03
C THR A 105 -10.82 -2.63 11.42
N ILE A 106 -10.41 -3.88 11.26
CA ILE A 106 -11.09 -5.06 11.78
C ILE A 106 -10.70 -5.20 13.27
N PRO A 107 -11.66 -5.35 14.18
CA PRO A 107 -11.35 -5.39 15.61
C PRO A 107 -10.36 -6.48 15.99
N LYS A 108 -9.51 -6.19 16.97
CA LYS A 108 -8.57 -7.16 17.52
C LYS A 108 -9.34 -8.34 18.17
N GLY A 109 -8.96 -9.56 17.80
CA GLY A 109 -9.63 -10.78 18.26
C GLY A 109 -10.63 -11.35 17.24
N GLU A 110 -11.05 -10.57 16.25
CA GLU A 110 -11.82 -11.09 15.12
C GLU A 110 -10.90 -11.73 14.06
N TYR A 111 -11.47 -12.62 13.25
CA TYR A 111 -10.71 -13.25 12.16
C TYR A 111 -10.23 -12.19 11.17
N GLY A 112 -8.92 -12.15 10.91
CA GLY A 112 -8.33 -11.11 10.08
C GLY A 112 -8.14 -9.76 10.80
N GLY A 113 -8.24 -9.71 12.15
CA GLY A 113 -8.10 -8.48 12.93
C GLY A 113 -6.85 -7.68 12.56
N GLY A 114 -7.03 -6.38 12.26
CA GLY A 114 -5.98 -5.48 11.81
C GLY A 114 -6.48 -4.37 10.90
N THR A 115 -5.59 -3.54 10.42
CA THR A 115 -5.93 -2.40 9.54
C THR A 115 -5.79 -2.80 8.08
N VAL A 116 -6.80 -2.48 7.29
CA VAL A 116 -6.89 -2.76 5.85
C VAL A 116 -6.88 -1.43 5.10
N MET A 117 -5.99 -1.30 4.11
CA MET A 117 -5.85 -0.15 3.22
C MET A 117 -6.00 -0.60 1.77
N LEU A 118 -6.78 0.13 0.97
CA LEU A 118 -6.86 -0.08 -0.48
C LEU A 118 -5.53 0.35 -1.12
N TRP A 119 -4.67 -0.64 -1.42
CA TRP A 119 -3.34 -0.37 -1.95
C TRP A 119 -3.36 -0.20 -3.46
N ASP A 120 -4.15 -0.99 -4.19
CA ASP A 120 -4.36 -0.86 -5.64
C ASP A 120 -5.74 -1.36 -6.03
N ARG A 121 -6.28 -0.88 -7.13
CA ARG A 121 -7.54 -1.34 -7.71
C ARG A 121 -7.59 -1.05 -9.21
N GLY A 122 -8.41 -1.80 -9.92
CA GLY A 122 -8.58 -1.63 -11.35
C GLY A 122 -9.41 -2.75 -11.97
N THR A 123 -9.12 -3.02 -13.23
CA THR A 123 -9.65 -4.17 -13.95
C THR A 123 -8.50 -5.10 -14.35
N TYR A 124 -8.84 -6.33 -14.65
CA TYR A 124 -7.87 -7.28 -15.19
C TYR A 124 -8.51 -8.07 -16.34
N SER A 125 -7.68 -8.62 -17.19
CA SER A 125 -8.07 -9.45 -18.33
C SER A 125 -7.23 -10.71 -18.41
N ALA A 126 -7.74 -11.76 -19.04
CA ALA A 126 -6.95 -12.94 -19.37
C ALA A 126 -6.04 -12.65 -20.56
N ASP A 127 -4.75 -13.02 -20.49
CA ASP A 127 -3.79 -12.78 -21.59
C ASP A 127 -4.14 -13.56 -22.89
N ALA A 128 -4.88 -14.65 -22.76
CA ALA A 128 -5.18 -15.57 -23.85
C ALA A 128 -6.66 -15.65 -24.23
N ALA A 129 -7.50 -14.70 -23.80
CA ALA A 129 -8.91 -14.73 -24.18
C ALA A 129 -9.09 -14.19 -25.60
N PRO A 130 -9.75 -14.94 -26.51
CA PRO A 130 -10.00 -14.49 -27.89
C PRO A 130 -11.06 -13.39 -27.96
N SER A 131 -11.95 -13.29 -26.95
CA SER A 131 -12.99 -12.28 -26.82
C SER A 131 -13.31 -11.99 -25.35
N ALA A 132 -14.00 -10.87 -25.09
CA ALA A 132 -14.45 -10.51 -23.74
C ALA A 132 -15.50 -11.52 -23.19
N GLU A 133 -16.24 -12.19 -24.05
CA GLU A 133 -17.24 -13.18 -23.66
C GLU A 133 -16.61 -14.49 -23.17
N GLU A 134 -15.42 -14.83 -23.70
CA GLU A 134 -14.65 -16.04 -23.32
C GLU A 134 -13.66 -15.77 -22.18
N GLU A 135 -13.54 -14.53 -21.73
CA GLU A 135 -12.55 -14.12 -20.73
C GLU A 135 -12.76 -14.82 -19.38
N GLU A 136 -14.00 -14.86 -18.88
CA GLU A 136 -14.30 -15.56 -17.62
C GLU A 136 -14.01 -17.06 -17.70
N ASP A 137 -14.29 -17.69 -18.85
CA ASP A 137 -14.00 -19.12 -19.07
C ASP A 137 -12.51 -19.38 -19.11
N ALA A 138 -11.74 -18.53 -19.78
CA ALA A 138 -10.29 -18.63 -19.85
C ALA A 138 -9.66 -18.48 -18.44
N ILE A 139 -10.15 -17.55 -17.62
CA ILE A 139 -9.69 -17.35 -16.23
C ILE A 139 -10.07 -18.56 -15.38
N ARG A 140 -11.30 -19.04 -15.48
CA ARG A 140 -11.80 -20.22 -14.74
C ARG A 140 -10.97 -21.46 -15.04
N ASP A 141 -10.65 -21.68 -16.31
CA ASP A 141 -9.82 -22.79 -16.74
C ASP A 141 -8.36 -22.63 -16.31
N GLY A 142 -7.82 -21.42 -16.37
CA GLY A 142 -6.48 -21.11 -15.84
C GLY A 142 -6.37 -21.43 -14.35
N LEU A 143 -7.36 -21.03 -13.56
CA LEU A 143 -7.41 -21.35 -12.13
C LEU A 143 -7.51 -22.86 -11.87
N LYS A 144 -8.35 -23.59 -12.65
CA LYS A 144 -8.45 -25.06 -12.54
C LYS A 144 -7.12 -25.74 -12.86
N ARG A 145 -6.48 -25.36 -13.95
CA ARG A 145 -5.17 -25.90 -14.33
C ARG A 145 -4.07 -25.54 -13.32
N GLY A 146 -4.22 -24.39 -12.64
CA GLY A 146 -3.20 -23.82 -11.77
C GLY A 146 -2.12 -23.05 -12.53
N ASP A 147 -2.46 -22.52 -13.68
CA ASP A 147 -1.65 -21.64 -14.52
C ASP A 147 -2.56 -20.58 -15.12
N LEU A 148 -2.61 -19.43 -14.44
CA LEU A 148 -3.41 -18.28 -14.83
C LEU A 148 -2.49 -17.14 -15.24
N LYS A 149 -2.67 -16.66 -16.49
CA LYS A 149 -1.96 -15.49 -17.02
C LYS A 149 -2.97 -14.35 -17.23
N ILE A 150 -2.69 -13.21 -16.63
CA ILE A 150 -3.58 -12.06 -16.61
C ILE A 150 -2.82 -10.76 -16.78
N THR A 151 -3.46 -9.79 -17.38
CA THR A 151 -2.97 -8.42 -17.48
C THR A 151 -3.74 -7.53 -16.51
N PHE A 152 -3.02 -6.84 -15.63
CA PHE A 152 -3.59 -5.84 -14.73
C PHE A 152 -3.66 -4.46 -15.39
N HIS A 153 -4.76 -3.76 -15.14
CA HIS A 153 -5.03 -2.38 -15.51
C HIS A 153 -5.41 -1.61 -14.23
N GLY A 154 -4.47 -1.52 -13.29
CA GLY A 154 -4.62 -0.90 -11.98
C GLY A 154 -4.25 0.58 -11.97
N GLU A 155 -4.29 1.17 -10.80
CA GLU A 155 -3.72 2.49 -10.54
C GLU A 155 -2.20 2.42 -10.33
N ARG A 156 -1.67 1.25 -9.93
CA ARG A 156 -0.25 0.99 -9.66
C ARG A 156 0.31 -0.20 -10.43
N LEU A 157 -0.44 -1.30 -10.50
CA LEU A 157 -0.02 -2.49 -11.23
C LEU A 157 -0.54 -2.46 -12.65
N HIS A 158 0.39 -2.58 -13.58
CA HIS A 158 0.12 -2.65 -15.00
C HIS A 158 0.82 -3.86 -15.62
N GLY A 159 0.26 -4.34 -16.76
CA GLY A 159 0.85 -5.36 -17.58
C GLY A 159 0.61 -6.78 -17.08
N SER A 160 1.30 -7.73 -17.70
CA SER A 160 1.02 -9.16 -17.57
C SER A 160 1.71 -9.80 -16.36
N PHE A 161 0.95 -10.69 -15.71
CA PHE A 161 1.40 -11.50 -14.56
C PHE A 161 0.96 -12.96 -14.73
N ALA A 162 1.77 -13.87 -14.22
CA ALA A 162 1.40 -15.26 -14.04
C ALA A 162 1.09 -15.55 -12.56
N LEU A 163 0.00 -16.29 -12.31
CA LEU A 163 -0.35 -16.86 -11.02
C LEU A 163 -0.30 -18.39 -11.16
N ILE A 164 0.78 -19.01 -10.65
CA ILE A 164 1.12 -20.41 -10.86
C ILE A 164 0.95 -21.20 -9.57
N ARG A 165 0.10 -22.23 -9.59
CA ARG A 165 -0.11 -23.11 -8.43
C ARG A 165 1.07 -24.06 -8.27
N MET A 166 1.67 -24.05 -7.07
CA MET A 166 2.78 -24.92 -6.74
C MET A 166 2.30 -26.38 -6.60
N LYS A 167 2.99 -27.28 -7.28
CA LYS A 167 2.80 -28.74 -7.11
C LYS A 167 3.58 -29.14 -5.87
N PHE A 168 2.89 -29.51 -4.78
CA PHE A 168 3.58 -29.97 -3.58
C PHE A 168 4.17 -31.37 -3.74
N SER A 169 5.38 -31.54 -3.25
CA SER A 169 6.01 -32.83 -2.97
C SER A 169 5.30 -33.53 -1.80
N ARG A 170 5.36 -34.81 -1.74
CA ARG A 170 4.68 -35.89 -1.01
C ARG A 170 4.26 -35.72 0.46
N ASP A 171 4.58 -34.65 1.15
CA ASP A 171 4.26 -34.48 2.58
C ASP A 171 3.02 -33.59 2.76
N ARG A 172 1.85 -34.17 2.51
CA ARG A 172 0.55 -33.52 2.72
C ARG A 172 0.01 -33.83 4.11
N SER A 173 0.08 -32.87 5.02
CA SER A 173 -1.02 -32.73 5.97
C SER A 173 -2.23 -32.21 5.19
N SER A 174 -3.38 -32.85 5.28
CA SER A 174 -4.61 -32.57 4.51
C SER A 174 -5.24 -31.19 4.76
N SER A 175 -4.58 -30.32 5.52
CA SER A 175 -5.04 -29.00 5.92
C SER A 175 -4.28 -27.80 5.29
N SER A 176 -3.29 -28.03 4.42
CA SER A 176 -2.52 -26.92 3.85
C SER A 176 -3.27 -26.26 2.70
N LYS A 177 -3.48 -24.94 2.81
CA LYS A 177 -4.08 -24.10 1.76
C LYS A 177 -3.24 -24.16 0.48
N PRO A 178 -3.85 -24.10 -0.73
CA PRO A 178 -3.10 -24.05 -1.98
C PRO A 178 -2.14 -22.86 -2.01
N GLN A 179 -0.90 -23.12 -2.40
CA GLN A 179 0.12 -22.11 -2.56
C GLN A 179 0.36 -21.85 -4.03
N TRP A 180 0.53 -20.57 -4.37
CA TRP A 180 0.76 -20.08 -5.70
C TRP A 180 1.97 -19.17 -5.72
N LEU A 181 2.50 -18.92 -6.90
CA LEU A 181 3.52 -17.90 -7.17
C LEU A 181 2.92 -16.83 -8.04
N LEU A 182 2.99 -15.58 -7.60
CA LEU A 182 2.68 -14.39 -8.40
C LEU A 182 4.00 -13.89 -9.00
N ILE A 183 4.05 -13.80 -10.33
CA ILE A 183 5.27 -13.51 -11.10
C ILE A 183 4.92 -12.48 -12.17
N LYS A 184 5.66 -11.37 -12.24
CA LYS A 184 5.56 -10.40 -13.33
C LYS A 184 6.16 -10.99 -14.63
N HIS A 185 5.47 -10.84 -15.74
CA HIS A 185 6.06 -11.12 -17.05
C HIS A 185 6.95 -9.96 -17.51
N ARG A 186 7.85 -10.24 -18.46
CA ARG A 186 8.67 -9.23 -19.12
C ARG A 186 7.82 -8.49 -20.14
N ASP A 187 7.48 -7.25 -19.84
CA ASP A 187 6.74 -6.33 -20.70
C ASP A 187 7.23 -4.89 -20.43
N GLU A 188 6.62 -3.91 -21.06
CA GLU A 188 6.96 -2.47 -20.91
C GLU A 188 6.79 -1.91 -19.49
N PHE A 189 6.00 -2.60 -18.63
CA PHE A 189 5.76 -2.21 -17.23
C PHE A 189 6.68 -2.93 -16.24
N ALA A 190 7.59 -3.78 -16.74
CA ALA A 190 8.52 -4.50 -15.87
C ALA A 190 9.62 -3.54 -15.38
N THR A 191 9.87 -3.53 -14.07
CA THR A 191 10.92 -2.73 -13.43
C THR A 191 11.43 -3.43 -12.18
N GLU A 192 12.68 -3.18 -11.80
CA GLU A 192 13.27 -3.66 -10.55
C GLU A 192 12.90 -2.78 -9.33
N GLU A 193 12.18 -1.67 -9.54
CA GLU A 193 11.72 -0.79 -8.46
C GLU A 193 10.77 -1.51 -7.50
N ASP A 194 10.89 -1.19 -6.21
CA ASP A 194 10.01 -1.77 -5.19
C ASP A 194 8.67 -1.00 -5.12
N VAL A 195 7.76 -1.36 -6.01
CA VAL A 195 6.42 -0.76 -6.08
C VAL A 195 5.68 -0.75 -4.73
N VAL A 196 6.01 -1.69 -3.83
CA VAL A 196 5.40 -1.76 -2.49
C VAL A 196 5.99 -0.72 -1.54
N ALA A 197 7.30 -0.52 -1.59
CA ALA A 197 7.97 0.48 -0.77
C ALA A 197 7.62 1.92 -1.19
N ASP A 198 7.43 2.13 -2.49
CA ASP A 198 7.16 3.45 -3.06
C ASP A 198 5.71 3.92 -2.89
N ASN A 199 4.79 2.98 -2.61
CA ASN A 199 3.36 3.26 -2.53
C ASN A 199 2.77 2.95 -1.15
N MET A 200 2.79 3.94 -0.25
CA MET A 200 2.43 3.78 1.17
C MET A 200 1.04 4.30 1.54
N THR A 201 0.30 4.86 0.59
CA THR A 201 -1.02 5.45 0.83
C THR A 201 -2.13 4.66 0.13
N SER A 202 -3.37 4.84 0.56
CA SER A 202 -4.56 4.29 -0.09
C SER A 202 -4.81 4.96 -1.44
N VAL A 203 -5.16 4.18 -2.46
CA VAL A 203 -5.63 4.71 -3.76
C VAL A 203 -7.04 5.32 -3.67
N ASP A 204 -7.80 5.03 -2.62
CA ASP A 204 -9.15 5.56 -2.44
C ASP A 204 -9.16 6.83 -1.58
N SER A 205 -8.52 6.77 -0.41
CA SER A 205 -8.58 7.84 0.59
C SER A 205 -7.31 8.71 0.65
N GLY A 206 -6.23 8.32 -0.03
CA GLY A 206 -4.91 8.96 0.07
C GLY A 206 -4.21 8.81 1.43
N ARG A 207 -4.81 8.06 2.38
CA ARG A 207 -4.31 7.93 3.76
C ARG A 207 -3.28 6.83 3.91
N THR A 208 -2.40 6.99 4.90
CA THR A 208 -1.47 5.94 5.32
C THR A 208 -2.17 4.90 6.21
N MET A 209 -1.53 3.75 6.44
CA MET A 209 -2.02 2.70 7.34
C MET A 209 -2.28 3.24 8.76
N GLU A 210 -1.41 4.10 9.27
CA GLU A 210 -1.50 4.70 10.59
C GLU A 210 -2.69 5.66 10.68
N ALA A 211 -2.93 6.45 9.64
CA ALA A 211 -4.07 7.35 9.56
C ALA A 211 -5.40 6.59 9.50
N ILE A 212 -5.44 5.44 8.82
CA ILE A 212 -6.61 4.56 8.79
C ILE A 212 -6.82 3.92 10.17
N ALA A 213 -5.75 3.41 10.80
CA ALA A 213 -5.79 2.77 12.12
C ALA A 213 -6.25 3.72 13.23
N SER A 214 -5.93 5.02 13.14
CA SER A 214 -6.32 6.03 14.15
C SER A 214 -7.80 6.35 14.19
N GLY A 215 -8.61 5.79 13.29
CA GLY A 215 -10.07 5.92 13.31
C GLY A 215 -10.62 7.32 13.01
N LYS A 216 -9.78 8.30 12.64
CA LYS A 216 -10.20 9.67 12.29
C LYS A 216 -10.91 9.78 10.93
N SER A 217 -11.54 8.71 10.47
CA SER A 217 -12.11 8.64 9.14
C SER A 217 -13.38 7.85 9.10
N ARG A 218 -14.12 8.02 8.01
CA ARG A 218 -15.37 7.33 7.70
C ARG A 218 -15.30 5.87 8.14
N VAL A 219 -15.99 5.53 9.22
CA VAL A 219 -16.32 4.15 9.53
C VAL A 219 -17.26 3.71 8.43
N TRP A 220 -16.80 2.80 7.57
CA TRP A 220 -17.64 2.19 6.55
C TRP A 220 -18.66 1.30 7.28
N ASN A 221 -19.94 1.70 7.24
CA ASN A 221 -21.05 0.94 7.78
C ASN A 221 -21.91 0.47 6.61
N SER A 222 -21.79 -0.78 6.21
CA SER A 222 -22.57 -1.41 5.15
C SER A 222 -24.09 -1.42 5.38
N ASN A 223 -24.54 -1.11 6.59
CA ASN A 223 -25.94 -1.16 7.02
C ASN A 223 -26.64 0.21 7.18
N ARG A 224 -26.03 1.31 6.73
CA ARG A 224 -26.70 2.62 6.74
C ARG A 224 -27.22 2.99 5.35
N GLU A 225 -28.53 3.11 5.23
CA GLU A 225 -29.17 3.82 4.12
C GLU A 225 -28.72 5.28 4.06
N PRO A 226 -28.54 5.88 2.87
CA PRO A 226 -28.10 7.26 2.76
C PRO A 226 -29.19 8.21 3.29
N LYS A 227 -28.99 8.76 4.49
CA LYS A 227 -29.77 9.90 4.94
C LYS A 227 -29.33 11.15 4.18
N ALA A 228 -30.33 11.80 3.57
CA ALA A 228 -30.21 13.02 2.80
C ALA A 228 -29.46 14.11 3.56
N LYS A 229 -28.68 14.89 2.82
CA LYS A 229 -27.94 16.07 3.27
C LYS A 229 -28.92 17.09 3.86
N ALA A 230 -28.74 17.43 5.14
CA ALA A 230 -29.23 18.68 5.70
C ALA A 230 -28.00 19.56 5.95
N SER A 231 -27.95 20.66 5.23
CA SER A 231 -27.03 21.77 5.43
C SER A 231 -27.37 22.50 6.71
N ALA A 232 -26.38 22.74 7.56
CA ALA A 232 -26.47 23.84 8.53
C ALA A 232 -25.06 24.36 8.83
N SER A 233 -24.94 25.64 8.58
CA SER A 233 -23.78 26.50 8.78
C SER A 233 -23.63 26.90 10.27
N THR A 234 -22.38 27.27 10.61
CA THR A 234 -21.99 28.36 11.52
C THR A 234 -22.07 28.13 13.04
N ARG A 235 -21.00 28.18 13.75
CA ARG A 235 -20.46 29.36 14.47
C ARG A 235 -19.22 29.01 15.29
N ILE A 236 -18.32 29.99 15.21
CA ILE A 236 -17.09 30.16 16.00
C ILE A 236 -17.47 30.55 17.45
N ALA A 237 -16.79 30.00 18.43
CA ALA A 237 -16.56 30.67 19.69
C ALA A 237 -15.26 30.15 20.35
N SER A 238 -14.34 31.06 20.46
CA SER A 238 -13.11 31.02 21.24
C SER A 238 -13.40 31.06 22.74
N THR A 239 -12.67 30.30 23.55
CA THR A 239 -12.25 30.80 24.86
C THR A 239 -10.96 30.16 25.31
N ARG A 240 -10.03 31.04 25.53
CA ARG A 240 -8.73 30.90 26.17
C ARG A 240 -8.90 30.62 27.67
N LYS A 241 -8.16 29.67 28.23
CA LYS A 241 -7.79 29.76 29.65
C LYS A 241 -6.36 29.31 29.87
N VAL A 242 -5.59 30.27 30.37
CA VAL A 242 -4.21 30.15 30.83
C VAL A 242 -4.24 29.75 32.30
N SER A 243 -3.39 28.83 32.74
CA SER A 243 -2.92 28.75 34.12
C SER A 243 -1.60 28.00 34.24
N SER A 244 -0.58 28.73 34.50
CA SER A 244 0.58 28.70 35.42
C SER A 244 1.23 27.39 35.85
N ARG A 245 2.58 27.50 35.70
CA ARG A 245 3.74 26.68 36.11
C ARG A 245 3.79 26.40 37.63
N PRO A 246 4.65 25.43 38.09
CA PRO A 246 6.07 25.76 38.27
C PRO A 246 7.07 24.70 37.76
N ALA A 247 8.33 25.16 37.73
CA ALA A 247 9.49 24.52 37.19
C ALA A 247 10.18 23.56 38.16
N SER A 248 10.83 22.53 37.61
CA SER A 248 12.14 22.09 38.09
C SER A 248 12.85 21.30 37.00
N GLY A 249 14.16 21.53 36.89
CA GLY A 249 15.00 21.25 35.75
C GLY A 249 15.32 19.79 35.46
N ALA A 250 15.40 19.53 34.19
CA ALA A 250 16.32 18.59 33.55
C ALA A 250 16.42 19.03 32.09
N THR A 251 17.54 19.47 31.66
CA THR A 251 17.87 19.90 30.31
C THR A 251 17.90 18.67 29.42
N SER A 252 16.77 18.35 28.77
CA SER A 252 16.75 17.39 27.67
C SER A 252 16.51 18.17 26.37
N VAL A 253 17.41 17.97 25.41
CA VAL A 253 17.47 18.57 24.08
C VAL A 253 16.24 18.22 23.18
N ALA A 254 15.21 17.61 23.75
CA ALA A 254 13.98 17.17 23.07
C ALA A 254 12.98 18.27 22.74
N LYS A 255 13.28 19.56 22.97
CA LYS A 255 12.32 20.67 22.79
C LYS A 255 12.55 21.56 21.57
N SER A 256 13.43 21.23 20.66
CA SER A 256 13.78 22.13 19.56
C SER A 256 13.08 21.90 18.22
N PHE A 257 12.37 20.80 18.07
CA PHE A 257 11.68 20.47 16.79
C PHE A 257 10.18 20.29 16.99
N PRO A 258 9.34 20.61 15.96
CA PRO A 258 7.93 20.25 15.94
C PRO A 258 7.75 18.73 16.08
N ALA A 259 6.67 18.32 16.78
CA ALA A 259 6.42 16.90 17.07
C ALA A 259 6.21 16.03 15.82
N SER A 260 5.72 16.62 14.72
CA SER A 260 5.66 16.00 13.40
C SER A 260 5.71 17.07 12.32
N LEU A 261 6.56 16.89 11.33
CA LEU A 261 6.53 17.61 10.07
C LEU A 261 6.36 16.58 8.96
N GLU A 262 5.48 16.89 8.03
CA GLU A 262 5.33 16.09 6.80
C GLU A 262 5.94 16.86 5.64
N PRO A 263 6.72 16.20 4.78
CA PRO A 263 7.24 16.84 3.58
C PRO A 263 6.08 17.18 2.64
N MET A 264 6.20 18.29 1.95
CA MET A 264 5.24 18.66 0.90
C MET A 264 5.37 17.69 -0.28
N TYR A 265 4.27 17.06 -0.65
CA TYR A 265 4.23 16.14 -1.78
C TYR A 265 3.84 16.90 -3.05
N ALA A 266 4.56 16.58 -4.15
CA ALA A 266 4.19 17.06 -5.47
C ALA A 266 2.93 16.33 -5.94
N SER A 267 2.03 17.03 -6.61
CA SER A 267 0.91 16.48 -7.36
C SER A 267 1.27 16.41 -8.84
N VAL A 268 0.73 15.42 -9.54
CA VAL A 268 0.92 15.31 -11.00
C VAL A 268 0.00 16.33 -11.66
N GLY A 269 0.57 17.27 -12.40
CA GLY A 269 -0.16 18.19 -13.29
C GLY A 269 -0.28 17.60 -14.69
N SER A 270 -1.40 17.87 -15.35
CA SER A 270 -1.63 17.49 -16.75
C SER A 270 -0.98 18.44 -17.77
N GLU A 271 -0.63 19.64 -17.34
CA GLU A 271 -0.04 20.68 -18.19
C GLU A 271 1.15 21.33 -17.48
N ILE A 272 2.17 21.70 -18.24
CA ILE A 272 3.31 22.47 -17.76
C ILE A 272 2.93 23.95 -17.91
N PRO A 273 2.80 24.72 -16.80
CA PRO A 273 2.47 26.14 -16.88
C PRO A 273 3.60 26.91 -17.55
N GLU A 274 3.26 27.89 -18.41
CA GLU A 274 4.23 28.68 -19.15
C GLU A 274 4.92 29.76 -18.29
N GLU A 275 4.26 30.27 -17.26
CA GLU A 275 4.78 31.33 -16.38
C GLU A 275 4.54 31.07 -14.89
N GLY A 276 5.39 31.66 -14.06
CA GLY A 276 5.23 31.65 -12.59
C GLY A 276 5.71 30.37 -11.89
N TRP A 277 6.47 29.50 -12.57
CA TRP A 277 6.97 28.24 -12.03
C TRP A 277 8.50 28.19 -12.05
N THR A 278 9.04 27.53 -11.02
CA THR A 278 10.45 27.16 -10.96
C THR A 278 10.57 25.67 -11.24
N PHE A 279 11.49 25.29 -12.11
CA PHE A 279 11.76 23.91 -12.47
C PHE A 279 13.01 23.44 -11.75
N GLU A 280 12.94 22.26 -11.16
CA GLU A 280 14.05 21.61 -10.49
C GLU A 280 14.33 20.25 -11.14
N PRO A 281 15.59 19.81 -11.25
CA PRO A 281 15.90 18.45 -11.69
C PRO A 281 15.31 17.44 -10.69
N LYS A 282 14.65 16.41 -11.20
CA LYS A 282 14.22 15.29 -10.35
C LYS A 282 15.43 14.40 -10.06
N TYR A 283 15.91 14.48 -8.84
CA TYR A 283 16.96 13.58 -8.35
C TYR A 283 16.39 12.18 -8.08
N ASP A 284 17.21 11.15 -8.36
CA ASP A 284 16.88 9.75 -8.10
C ASP A 284 17.59 9.30 -6.82
N GLY A 285 16.94 9.50 -5.68
CA GLY A 285 17.53 9.30 -4.37
C GLY A 285 16.54 8.88 -3.28
N ILE A 286 16.83 9.27 -2.06
CA ILE A 286 15.94 9.05 -0.90
C ILE A 286 15.57 10.39 -0.31
N ARG A 287 14.29 10.76 -0.42
CA ARG A 287 13.80 11.96 0.27
C ARG A 287 13.83 11.78 1.78
N VAL A 288 14.42 12.75 2.48
CA VAL A 288 14.51 12.78 3.93
C VAL A 288 14.15 14.15 4.48
N LEU A 289 13.54 14.15 5.66
CA LEU A 289 13.52 15.31 6.55
C LEU A 289 14.71 15.17 7.50
N ALA A 290 15.68 16.04 7.35
CA ALA A 290 16.84 16.09 8.22
C ALA A 290 16.59 17.05 9.39
N TYR A 291 16.59 16.52 10.60
CA TYR A 291 16.54 17.28 11.85
C TYR A 291 17.95 17.38 12.40
N ALA A 292 18.53 18.57 12.40
CA ALA A 292 19.92 18.77 12.75
C ALA A 292 20.11 19.81 13.88
N THR A 293 20.92 19.42 14.86
CA THR A 293 21.50 20.30 15.88
C THR A 293 23.02 20.22 15.78
N ALA A 294 23.74 21.04 16.53
CA ALA A 294 25.20 20.95 16.59
C ALA A 294 25.71 19.58 17.15
N THR A 295 24.89 18.86 17.88
CA THR A 295 25.26 17.62 18.58
C THR A 295 24.56 16.38 18.03
N ASP A 296 23.37 16.52 17.46
CA ASP A 296 22.53 15.38 17.01
C ASP A 296 21.89 15.64 15.64
N VAL A 297 21.79 14.59 14.82
CA VAL A 297 21.13 14.63 13.52
C VAL A 297 20.29 13.37 13.33
N LYS A 298 19.06 13.54 12.83
CA LYS A 298 18.20 12.46 12.35
C LYS A 298 17.89 12.68 10.87
N LEU A 299 17.94 11.60 10.09
CA LEU A 299 17.58 11.59 8.67
C LEU A 299 16.33 10.74 8.49
N MET A 300 15.17 11.38 8.65
CA MET A 300 13.89 10.68 8.66
C MET A 300 13.36 10.52 7.25
N THR A 301 13.27 9.27 6.80
CA THR A 301 12.64 8.95 5.52
C THR A 301 11.13 9.12 5.61
N ARG A 302 10.45 9.16 4.46
CA ARG A 302 8.98 9.15 4.33
C ARG A 302 8.30 8.08 5.20
N ASN A 303 8.96 6.94 5.43
CA ASN A 303 8.45 5.82 6.20
C ASN A 303 8.80 5.90 7.70
N GLY A 304 9.20 7.06 8.20
CA GLY A 304 9.56 7.27 9.60
C GLY A 304 10.83 6.52 10.05
N LYS A 305 11.68 6.06 9.11
CA LYS A 305 12.94 5.39 9.44
C LYS A 305 14.07 6.40 9.47
N ASP A 306 14.82 6.41 10.58
CA ASP A 306 16.04 7.16 10.68
C ASP A 306 17.18 6.44 9.92
N LYS A 307 17.82 7.18 9.01
CA LYS A 307 18.93 6.73 8.17
C LYS A 307 20.27 7.36 8.54
N ALA A 308 20.34 8.09 9.63
CA ALA A 308 21.56 8.76 10.07
C ALA A 308 22.76 7.79 10.18
N ALA A 309 22.53 6.57 10.67
CA ALA A 309 23.59 5.57 10.79
C ALA A 309 24.18 5.09 9.44
N GLN A 310 23.40 5.17 8.35
CA GLN A 310 23.84 4.78 7.01
C GLN A 310 24.61 5.87 6.26
N PHE A 311 24.49 7.15 6.71
CA PHE A 311 25.07 8.32 6.04
C PHE A 311 25.83 9.21 7.01
N PRO A 312 26.92 8.71 7.65
CA PRO A 312 27.67 9.45 8.67
C PRO A 312 28.31 10.74 8.13
N GLU A 313 28.69 10.81 6.87
CA GLU A 313 29.24 12.00 6.20
C GLU A 313 28.20 13.12 6.09
N ILE A 314 26.93 12.79 5.79
CA ILE A 314 25.84 13.75 5.77
C ILE A 314 25.55 14.23 7.18
N VAL A 315 25.55 13.31 8.16
CA VAL A 315 25.39 13.64 9.58
C VAL A 315 26.48 14.63 10.05
N ALA A 316 27.71 14.37 9.71
CA ALA A 316 28.83 15.25 10.08
C ALA A 316 28.68 16.66 9.46
N SER A 317 28.33 16.72 8.18
CA SER A 317 28.10 17.97 7.46
C SER A 317 26.96 18.79 8.03
N LEU A 318 25.84 18.14 8.37
CA LEU A 318 24.66 18.80 8.95
C LEU A 318 24.91 19.28 10.40
N LYS A 319 25.65 18.52 11.21
CA LYS A 319 26.12 19.00 12.53
C LYS A 319 26.95 20.27 12.40
N LYS A 320 27.92 20.28 11.48
CA LYS A 320 28.77 21.45 11.21
C LYS A 320 27.90 22.66 10.77
N LEU A 321 26.96 22.45 9.89
CA LEU A 321 26.05 23.51 9.43
C LEU A 321 25.21 24.07 10.58
N ALA A 322 24.62 23.23 11.42
CA ALA A 322 23.85 23.63 12.58
C ALA A 322 24.69 24.40 13.61
N ALA A 323 25.95 23.96 13.83
CA ALA A 323 26.91 24.66 14.71
C ALA A 323 27.27 26.04 14.17
N GLN A 324 27.54 26.17 12.87
CA GLN A 324 27.87 27.44 12.22
C GLN A 324 26.71 28.44 12.26
N THR A 325 25.49 27.97 11.99
CA THR A 325 24.29 28.81 12.02
C THR A 325 23.82 29.11 13.44
N LYS A 326 24.32 28.40 14.44
CA LYS A 326 23.84 28.43 15.85
C LYS A 326 22.34 28.21 15.98
N ARG A 327 21.77 27.41 15.12
CA ARG A 327 20.33 27.12 15.05
C ARG A 327 20.08 25.62 14.91
N SER A 328 18.93 25.18 15.41
CA SER A 328 18.36 23.88 15.01
C SER A 328 17.73 24.01 13.63
N LEU A 329 18.01 23.07 12.77
CA LEU A 329 17.60 23.08 11.36
C LEU A 329 16.66 21.91 11.08
N VAL A 330 15.63 22.16 10.29
CA VAL A 330 14.86 21.12 9.61
C VAL A 330 14.99 21.37 8.11
N LEU A 331 15.49 20.39 7.39
CA LEU A 331 15.72 20.48 5.96
C LEU A 331 14.97 19.36 5.26
N ASP A 332 14.22 19.69 4.22
CA ASP A 332 13.63 18.72 3.30
C ASP A 332 14.59 18.58 2.11
N GLY A 333 15.02 17.38 1.81
CA GLY A 333 16.02 17.16 0.76
C GLY A 333 16.05 15.70 0.29
N GLU A 334 16.86 15.48 -0.74
CA GLU A 334 17.09 14.18 -1.35
C GLU A 334 18.55 13.73 -1.10
N ILE A 335 18.73 12.52 -0.54
CA ILE A 335 20.02 11.88 -0.47
C ILE A 335 20.28 11.20 -1.80
N VAL A 336 21.34 11.58 -2.49
CA VAL A 336 21.75 11.00 -3.77
C VAL A 336 23.18 10.47 -3.68
N ALA A 337 23.50 9.43 -4.46
CA ALA A 337 24.88 9.05 -4.70
C ALA A 337 25.49 9.99 -5.74
N LEU A 338 26.79 10.27 -5.63
CA LEU A 338 27.53 11.01 -6.64
C LEU A 338 28.55 10.09 -7.31
N MET A 339 28.71 10.21 -8.63
CA MET A 339 29.80 9.63 -9.41
C MET A 339 30.46 10.76 -10.20
N ASP A 340 31.74 10.94 -10.03
CA ASP A 340 32.51 12.01 -10.69
C ASP A 340 31.94 13.43 -10.45
N GLY A 341 31.30 13.62 -9.29
CA GLY A 341 30.69 14.89 -8.88
C GLY A 341 29.25 15.10 -9.40
N GLU A 342 28.72 14.18 -10.19
CA GLU A 342 27.37 14.25 -10.73
C GLU A 342 26.42 13.27 -10.03
N PRO A 343 25.12 13.58 -9.90
CA PRO A 343 24.13 12.68 -9.34
C PRO A 343 24.07 11.36 -10.10
N ALA A 344 24.31 10.26 -9.41
CA ALA A 344 24.26 8.91 -9.95
C ALA A 344 22.85 8.29 -9.78
N ARG A 345 22.63 7.14 -10.42
CA ARG A 345 21.36 6.41 -10.32
C ARG A 345 21.15 5.84 -8.93
N PHE A 346 19.90 5.66 -8.53
CA PHE A 346 19.49 5.13 -7.23
C PHE A 346 20.15 3.78 -6.86
N GLN A 347 20.51 2.95 -7.85
CA GLN A 347 21.16 1.67 -7.62
C GLN A 347 22.48 1.78 -6.86
N GLU A 348 23.23 2.86 -7.05
CA GLU A 348 24.48 3.10 -6.33
C GLU A 348 24.22 3.42 -4.85
N LEU A 349 23.13 4.15 -4.57
CA LEU A 349 22.69 4.43 -3.22
C LEU A 349 22.12 3.19 -2.51
N GLN A 350 21.45 2.31 -3.28
CA GLN A 350 20.76 1.12 -2.77
C GLN A 350 21.73 0.15 -2.06
N ARG A 351 22.95 0.01 -2.54
CA ARG A 351 24.00 -0.81 -1.90
C ARG A 351 24.25 -0.43 -0.44
N ARG A 352 24.02 0.82 -0.09
CA ARG A 352 24.26 1.40 1.22
C ARG A 352 23.04 1.37 2.14
N MET A 353 21.83 1.36 1.58
CA MET A 353 20.59 1.47 2.33
C MET A 353 20.36 0.36 3.36
N HIS A 354 20.89 -0.83 3.11
CA HIS A 354 20.67 -2.02 3.93
C HIS A 354 21.86 -2.41 4.79
N VAL A 355 23.00 -1.68 4.68
CA VAL A 355 24.20 -1.98 5.42
C VAL A 355 24.05 -1.53 6.85
N LYS A 356 24.27 -2.46 7.79
CA LYS A 356 24.25 -2.20 9.25
C LYS A 356 25.64 -2.22 9.87
N GLN A 357 26.67 -2.64 9.13
CA GLN A 357 28.04 -2.75 9.63
C GLN A 357 28.82 -1.45 9.34
N LEU A 358 29.23 -0.75 10.37
CA LEU A 358 29.98 0.52 10.29
C LEU A 358 31.22 0.45 9.37
N GLN A 359 31.98 -0.63 9.42
CA GLN A 359 33.16 -0.82 8.58
C GLN A 359 32.88 -0.88 7.07
N VAL A 360 31.69 -1.33 6.67
CA VAL A 360 31.28 -1.36 5.28
C VAL A 360 30.75 0.01 4.83
N ILE A 361 30.13 0.75 5.75
CA ILE A 361 29.63 2.11 5.50
C ILE A 361 30.80 3.06 5.24
N GLU A 362 31.86 2.97 6.04
CA GLU A 362 33.09 3.82 5.91
C GLU A 362 33.80 3.62 4.55
N ARG A 363 33.83 2.39 4.03
CA ARG A 363 34.43 2.10 2.70
C ARG A 363 33.68 2.70 1.52
N HIS A 364 32.40 3.03 1.69
CA HIS A 364 31.55 3.62 0.66
C HIS A 364 31.26 5.11 0.87
N SER A 365 31.98 5.75 1.81
CA SER A 365 31.82 7.17 2.17
C SER A 365 32.84 8.09 1.49
N SER A 366 33.79 7.52 0.75
CA SER A 366 34.84 8.23 0.00
C SER A 366 34.49 8.34 -1.48
#